data_85ea0ee9825e3b1dddfbf0f67cda63f9
#
_entry.id   85ea0ee9825e3b1dddfbf0f67cda63f9
#
_cell.length_a   1.000
_cell.length_b   1.000
_cell.length_c   1.000
_cell.angle_alpha   90.00
_cell.angle_beta   90.00
_cell.angle_gamma   90.00
#
_symmetry.space_group_name_H-M   'P 1'
#
loop_
_entity.id
_entity.type
_entity.pdbx_description
1 polymer ?
#
loop_
_entity_poly.entity_id
_entity_poly.type
_entity_poly.pdbx_seq_one_letter_code
_entity_poly.pdbx_strand_id
1 'polypeptide(L)'
;LSSTTTARVLRPIGTAGKLFAFALDVGRGLFRRPFQFREFIQQAWFIASVTIVPTALVAIPFGAVIALQVGGLIKQFGAQSFTGSASVLAVIQQAGPIATALLIAGAGGSAIAADLGARKIREELDAMMVLGIDPIQRLVVPRVLACMLVAVFLNGMVSVVGVGGGYVFNVILQDGTPGAYLASFTALAQLPDVWIGMVKALIFGLIAAVVAAYKGMNAAGGPKGVGDAVNESVVITFLLLFVVNFTLSTIYLQVVPPKTG
;
A
#
# COMPACT_ATOMS: atom_id res chain seq x y z
N LEU A 1 21.46 -36.84 6.89
CA LEU A 1 20.09 -36.38 6.55
C LEU A 1 19.59 -35.18 7.41
N SER A 2 20.26 -34.82 8.52
CA SER A 2 19.78 -33.76 9.45
C SER A 2 20.30 -32.34 9.15
N SER A 3 21.44 -32.20 8.48
CA SER A 3 22.06 -30.87 8.22
C SER A 3 21.40 -30.08 7.07
N THR A 4 20.82 -30.75 6.09
CA THR A 4 20.14 -30.13 4.96
C THR A 4 18.75 -29.60 5.31
N THR A 5 18.05 -30.22 6.26
CA THR A 5 16.71 -29.80 6.70
C THR A 5 16.78 -28.55 7.58
N THR A 6 17.75 -28.49 8.52
CA THR A 6 17.99 -27.29 9.35
C THR A 6 18.44 -26.09 8.55
N ALA A 7 19.27 -26.25 7.53
CA ALA A 7 19.69 -25.17 6.64
C ALA A 7 18.51 -24.60 5.80
N ARG A 8 17.53 -25.43 5.46
CA ARG A 8 16.34 -25.00 4.70
C ARG A 8 15.34 -24.19 5.53
N VAL A 9 15.21 -24.51 6.83
CA VAL A 9 14.34 -23.78 7.77
C VAL A 9 14.98 -22.47 8.23
N LEU A 10 16.31 -22.39 8.32
CA LEU A 10 17.03 -21.18 8.75
C LEU A 10 17.17 -20.12 7.64
N ARG A 11 17.05 -20.50 6.38
CA ARG A 11 17.12 -19.56 5.23
C ARG A 11 16.09 -18.43 5.30
N PRO A 12 14.79 -18.67 5.54
CA PRO A 12 13.80 -17.59 5.60
C PRO A 12 14.02 -16.65 6.80
N ILE A 13 14.49 -17.18 7.95
CA ILE A 13 14.79 -16.37 9.14
C ILE A 13 15.99 -15.44 8.85
N GLY A 14 17.02 -15.96 8.19
CA GLY A 14 18.18 -15.14 7.77
C GLY A 14 17.80 -14.05 6.75
N THR A 15 16.85 -14.34 5.84
CA THR A 15 16.36 -13.34 4.87
C THR A 15 15.52 -12.27 5.55
N ALA A 16 14.64 -12.66 6.49
CA ALA A 16 13.86 -11.71 7.28
C ALA A 16 14.76 -10.78 8.11
N GLY A 17 15.82 -11.33 8.74
CA GLY A 17 16.79 -10.52 9.47
C GLY A 17 17.53 -9.52 8.60
N LYS A 18 17.93 -9.91 7.39
CA LYS A 18 18.57 -9.01 6.42
C LYS A 18 17.62 -7.91 5.93
N LEU A 19 16.36 -8.25 5.67
CA LEU A 19 15.34 -7.27 5.29
C LEU A 19 15.10 -6.26 6.41
N PHE A 20 15.06 -6.73 7.65
CA PHE A 20 14.89 -5.84 8.81
C PHE A 20 16.11 -4.92 9.00
N ALA A 21 17.33 -5.46 8.88
CA ALA A 21 18.56 -4.65 8.92
C ALA A 21 18.57 -3.58 7.82
N PHE A 22 18.17 -3.97 6.59
CA PHE A 22 18.03 -3.03 5.48
C PHE A 22 16.99 -1.95 5.76
N ALA A 23 15.84 -2.29 6.34
CA ALA A 23 14.83 -1.31 6.75
C ALA A 23 15.37 -0.32 7.79
N LEU A 24 16.20 -0.78 8.74
CA LEU A 24 16.86 0.10 9.69
C LEU A 24 17.89 1.03 9.01
N ASP A 25 18.65 0.53 8.04
CA ASP A 25 19.62 1.35 7.29
C ASP A 25 18.90 2.41 6.44
N VAL A 26 17.77 2.08 5.84
CA VAL A 26 16.88 3.05 5.17
C VAL A 26 16.39 4.10 6.18
N GLY A 27 15.91 3.66 7.35
CA GLY A 27 15.47 4.56 8.42
C GLY A 27 16.56 5.51 8.88
N ARG A 28 17.80 5.02 9.04
CA ARG A 28 18.97 5.86 9.37
C ARG A 28 19.32 6.81 8.24
N GLY A 29 19.19 6.36 6.98
CA GLY A 29 19.41 7.17 5.80
C GLY A 29 18.48 8.38 5.67
N LEU A 30 17.24 8.28 6.20
CA LEU A 30 16.28 9.39 6.22
C LEU A 30 16.79 10.64 6.95
N PHE A 31 17.63 10.46 7.97
CA PHE A 31 18.18 11.56 8.79
C PHE A 31 19.54 12.07 8.30
N ARG A 32 20.15 11.44 7.29
CA ARG A 32 21.43 11.85 6.74
C ARG A 32 21.26 12.96 5.71
N ARG A 33 22.11 13.99 5.76
CA ARG A 33 22.18 15.08 4.78
C ARG A 33 23.32 14.81 3.79
N PRO A 34 23.21 15.27 2.49
CA PRO A 34 22.14 16.06 1.90
C PRO A 34 20.95 15.20 1.42
N PHE A 35 19.73 15.73 1.57
CA PHE A 35 18.52 15.08 1.04
C PHE A 35 18.40 15.30 -0.48
N GLN A 36 18.07 14.25 -1.23
CA GLN A 36 17.99 14.25 -2.69
C GLN A 36 16.59 14.66 -3.16
N PHE A 37 16.23 15.94 -2.96
CA PHE A 37 14.87 16.44 -3.24
C PHE A 37 14.44 16.26 -4.71
N ARG A 38 15.37 16.46 -5.65
CA ARG A 38 15.09 16.27 -7.08
C ARG A 38 14.76 14.81 -7.40
N GLU A 39 15.51 13.87 -6.86
CA GLU A 39 15.26 12.44 -7.02
C GLU A 39 13.90 12.06 -6.40
N PHE A 40 13.59 12.58 -5.20
CA PHE A 40 12.31 12.38 -4.54
C PHE A 40 11.13 12.78 -5.44
N ILE A 41 11.14 13.97 -6.04
CA ILE A 41 10.07 14.45 -6.93
C ILE A 41 9.97 13.57 -8.18
N GLN A 42 11.11 13.22 -8.80
CA GLN A 42 11.12 12.37 -9.98
C GLN A 42 10.53 10.98 -9.67
N GLN A 43 10.89 10.41 -8.54
CA GLN A 43 10.37 9.11 -8.11
C GLN A 43 8.88 9.18 -7.73
N ALA A 44 8.45 10.24 -7.05
CA ALA A 44 7.02 10.45 -6.74
C ALA A 44 6.18 10.56 -8.02
N TRP A 45 6.66 11.32 -9.00
CA TRP A 45 6.01 11.42 -10.30
C TRP A 45 5.97 10.08 -11.04
N PHE A 46 7.10 9.36 -11.07
CA PHE A 46 7.18 8.05 -11.70
C PHE A 46 6.20 7.05 -11.08
N ILE A 47 6.21 6.91 -9.75
CA ILE A 47 5.30 5.98 -9.05
C ILE A 47 3.84 6.40 -9.27
N ALA A 48 3.53 7.69 -9.14
CA ALA A 48 2.18 8.21 -9.37
C ALA A 48 1.69 7.92 -10.79
N SER A 49 2.53 8.14 -11.82
CA SER A 49 2.16 7.93 -13.22
C SER A 49 1.78 6.49 -13.54
N VAL A 50 2.43 5.51 -12.91
CA VAL A 50 2.14 4.09 -13.13
C VAL A 50 1.00 3.56 -12.24
N THR A 51 0.64 4.27 -11.16
CA THR A 51 -0.35 3.78 -10.19
C THR A 51 -1.70 4.50 -10.26
N ILE A 52 -1.76 5.77 -10.66
CA ILE A 52 -3.01 6.56 -10.65
C ILE A 52 -4.09 5.93 -11.52
N VAL A 53 -3.79 5.61 -12.78
CA VAL A 53 -4.79 5.07 -13.71
C VAL A 53 -5.33 3.70 -13.26
N PRO A 54 -4.47 2.71 -12.93
CA PRO A 54 -4.96 1.45 -12.38
C PRO A 54 -5.77 1.64 -11.10
N THR A 55 -5.38 2.58 -10.24
CA THR A 55 -6.09 2.87 -8.99
C THR A 55 -7.50 3.41 -9.26
N ALA A 56 -7.65 4.37 -10.15
CA ALA A 56 -8.96 4.90 -10.51
C ALA A 56 -9.88 3.82 -11.07
N LEU A 57 -9.35 2.97 -11.98
CA LEU A 57 -10.11 1.89 -12.59
C LEU A 57 -10.55 0.80 -11.60
N VAL A 58 -9.74 0.51 -10.58
CA VAL A 58 -10.06 -0.48 -9.54
C VAL A 58 -10.98 0.11 -8.47
N ALA A 59 -10.85 1.40 -8.14
CA ALA A 59 -11.62 2.04 -7.07
C ALA A 59 -13.14 2.04 -7.36
N ILE A 60 -13.55 2.25 -8.62
CA ILE A 60 -14.97 2.28 -9.00
C ILE A 60 -15.66 0.94 -8.73
N PRO A 61 -15.23 -0.20 -9.32
CA PRO A 61 -15.88 -1.48 -9.06
C PRO A 61 -15.75 -1.93 -7.60
N PHE A 62 -14.65 -1.59 -6.91
CA PHE A 62 -14.50 -1.88 -5.49
C PHE A 62 -15.58 -1.19 -4.66
N GLY A 63 -15.78 0.12 -4.86
CA GLY A 63 -16.82 0.88 -4.19
C GLY A 63 -18.22 0.36 -4.51
N ALA A 64 -18.47 0.03 -5.78
CA ALA A 64 -19.75 -0.55 -6.22
C ALA A 64 -20.05 -1.89 -5.55
N VAL A 65 -19.11 -2.83 -5.54
CA VAL A 65 -19.27 -4.15 -4.92
C VAL A 65 -19.55 -4.01 -3.41
N ILE A 66 -18.83 -3.13 -2.72
CA ILE A 66 -19.06 -2.88 -1.29
C ILE A 66 -20.45 -2.29 -1.06
N ALA A 67 -20.85 -1.30 -1.85
CA ALA A 67 -22.18 -0.71 -1.72
C ALA A 67 -23.29 -1.73 -1.96
N LEU A 68 -23.14 -2.62 -2.95
CA LEU A 68 -24.09 -3.69 -3.23
C LEU A 68 -24.18 -4.70 -2.08
N GLN A 69 -23.04 -5.17 -1.58
CA GLN A 69 -23.02 -6.17 -0.50
C GLN A 69 -23.50 -5.59 0.83
N VAL A 70 -22.96 -4.46 1.23
CA VAL A 70 -23.34 -3.79 2.49
C VAL A 70 -24.79 -3.31 2.42
N GLY A 71 -25.18 -2.68 1.31
CA GLY A 71 -26.56 -2.24 1.09
C GLY A 71 -27.56 -3.39 1.09
N GLY A 72 -27.21 -4.53 0.46
CA GLY A 72 -28.03 -5.73 0.47
C GLY A 72 -28.25 -6.31 1.87
N LEU A 73 -27.19 -6.40 2.69
CA LEU A 73 -27.28 -6.84 4.08
C LEU A 73 -28.14 -5.88 4.92
N ILE A 74 -27.92 -4.58 4.82
CA ILE A 74 -28.65 -3.56 5.57
C ILE A 74 -30.15 -3.57 5.22
N LYS A 75 -30.51 -3.78 3.94
CA LYS A 75 -31.91 -3.95 3.51
C LYS A 75 -32.57 -5.13 4.20
N GLN A 76 -31.87 -6.27 4.38
CA GLN A 76 -32.42 -7.45 5.06
C GLN A 76 -32.74 -7.17 6.54
N PHE A 77 -32.01 -6.28 7.18
CA PHE A 77 -32.26 -5.86 8.56
C PHE A 77 -33.24 -4.67 8.68
N GLY A 78 -33.77 -4.16 7.58
CA GLY A 78 -34.70 -3.04 7.58
C GLY A 78 -34.05 -1.68 7.95
N ALA A 79 -32.72 -1.59 8.00
CA ALA A 79 -31.96 -0.41 8.45
C ALA A 79 -31.46 0.45 7.28
N GLN A 80 -32.28 0.65 6.24
CA GLN A 80 -31.88 1.32 4.98
C GLN A 80 -31.31 2.73 5.19
N SER A 81 -31.68 3.44 6.26
CA SER A 81 -31.15 4.76 6.63
C SER A 81 -29.65 4.76 6.92
N PHE A 82 -29.04 3.61 7.24
CA PHE A 82 -27.60 3.50 7.55
C PHE A 82 -26.77 2.98 6.37
N THR A 83 -27.36 2.74 5.20
CA THR A 83 -26.64 2.17 4.05
C THR A 83 -25.45 3.04 3.61
N GLY A 84 -25.65 4.35 3.54
CA GLY A 84 -24.58 5.28 3.16
C GLY A 84 -23.41 5.27 4.13
N SER A 85 -23.69 5.39 5.43
CA SER A 85 -22.65 5.43 6.46
C SER A 85 -21.83 4.13 6.55
N ALA A 86 -22.51 2.99 6.49
CA ALA A 86 -21.83 1.70 6.54
C ALA A 86 -20.98 1.45 5.28
N SER A 87 -21.46 1.87 4.10
CA SER A 87 -20.67 1.78 2.87
C SER A 87 -19.44 2.68 2.91
N VAL A 88 -19.59 3.93 3.37
CA VAL A 88 -18.48 4.87 3.54
C VAL A 88 -17.45 4.33 4.52
N LEU A 89 -17.89 3.82 5.66
CA LEU A 89 -17.01 3.24 6.68
C LEU A 89 -16.21 2.04 6.12
N ALA A 90 -16.89 1.12 5.42
CA ALA A 90 -16.25 -0.04 4.81
C ALA A 90 -15.21 0.36 3.75
N VAL A 91 -15.50 1.41 2.94
CA VAL A 91 -14.55 1.91 1.95
C VAL A 91 -13.35 2.57 2.62
N ILE A 92 -13.54 3.48 3.57
CA ILE A 92 -12.46 4.25 4.17
C ILE A 92 -11.56 3.39 5.06
N GLN A 93 -12.13 2.53 5.90
CA GLN A 93 -11.35 1.74 6.86
C GLN A 93 -10.68 0.51 6.25
N GLN A 94 -11.28 -0.11 5.23
CA GLN A 94 -10.81 -1.39 4.71
C GLN A 94 -10.51 -1.35 3.21
N ALA A 95 -11.46 -1.01 2.36
CA ALA A 95 -11.29 -1.11 0.92
C ALA A 95 -10.24 -0.16 0.36
N GLY A 96 -10.23 1.09 0.84
CA GLY A 96 -9.25 2.11 0.44
C GLY A 96 -7.82 1.67 0.73
N PRO A 97 -7.48 1.37 2.00
CA PRO A 97 -6.16 0.87 2.36
C PRO A 97 -5.76 -0.42 1.64
N ILE A 98 -6.67 -1.40 1.51
CA ILE A 98 -6.37 -2.68 0.83
C ILE A 98 -6.11 -2.47 -0.66
N ALA A 99 -6.97 -1.73 -1.35
CA ALA A 99 -6.78 -1.42 -2.77
C ALA A 99 -5.47 -0.66 -3.01
N THR A 100 -5.18 0.33 -2.16
CA THR A 100 -3.91 1.07 -2.20
C THR A 100 -2.72 0.13 -1.97
N ALA A 101 -2.80 -0.77 -0.99
CA ALA A 101 -1.75 -1.74 -0.69
C ALA A 101 -1.44 -2.64 -1.90
N LEU A 102 -2.49 -3.18 -2.55
CA LEU A 102 -2.35 -4.03 -3.72
C LEU A 102 -1.70 -3.30 -4.90
N LEU A 103 -2.12 -2.06 -5.14
CA LEU A 103 -1.63 -1.27 -6.27
C LEU A 103 -0.21 -0.74 -6.05
N ILE A 104 0.10 -0.29 -4.83
CA ILE A 104 1.46 0.12 -4.48
C ILE A 104 2.41 -1.08 -4.51
N ALA A 105 2.03 -2.23 -3.98
CA ALA A 105 2.86 -3.43 -4.02
C ALA A 105 3.01 -3.97 -5.45
N GLY A 106 1.90 -4.04 -6.20
CA GLY A 106 1.87 -4.56 -7.56
C GLY A 106 2.56 -3.64 -8.56
N ALA A 107 2.06 -2.44 -8.79
CA ALA A 107 2.60 -1.53 -9.79
C ALA A 107 3.81 -0.73 -9.29
N GLY A 108 3.69 -0.06 -8.13
CA GLY A 108 4.77 0.77 -7.59
C GLY A 108 5.98 -0.05 -7.15
N GLY A 109 5.76 -1.12 -6.38
CA GLY A 109 6.83 -1.99 -5.88
C GLY A 109 7.55 -2.73 -7.01
N SER A 110 6.80 -3.26 -7.99
CA SER A 110 7.41 -3.91 -9.14
C SER A 110 8.26 -2.95 -9.97
N ALA A 111 7.82 -1.71 -10.16
CA ALA A 111 8.59 -0.68 -10.86
C ALA A 111 9.89 -0.32 -10.12
N ILE A 112 9.85 -0.18 -8.79
CA ILE A 112 11.03 0.06 -7.95
C ILE A 112 12.01 -1.11 -8.03
N ALA A 113 11.51 -2.36 -7.87
CA ALA A 113 12.34 -3.55 -7.90
C ALA A 113 13.00 -3.76 -9.27
N ALA A 114 12.27 -3.50 -10.36
CA ALA A 114 12.78 -3.61 -11.72
C ALA A 114 13.86 -2.56 -12.01
N ASP A 115 13.64 -1.29 -11.63
CA ASP A 115 14.64 -0.22 -11.85
C ASP A 115 15.93 -0.48 -11.08
N LEU A 116 15.83 -0.80 -9.78
CA LEU A 116 17.02 -1.09 -8.96
C LEU A 116 17.71 -2.39 -9.40
N GLY A 117 16.95 -3.41 -9.80
CA GLY A 117 17.50 -4.65 -10.33
C GLY A 117 18.23 -4.43 -11.65
N ALA A 118 17.69 -3.61 -12.56
CA ALA A 118 18.36 -3.24 -13.78
C ALA A 118 19.68 -2.48 -13.53
N ARG A 119 19.70 -1.56 -12.55
CA ARG A 119 20.93 -0.85 -12.13
C ARG A 119 21.96 -1.81 -11.52
N LYS A 120 21.50 -2.83 -10.75
CA LYS A 120 22.39 -3.85 -10.19
C LYS A 120 23.07 -4.67 -11.29
N ILE A 121 22.32 -5.09 -12.33
CA ILE A 121 22.90 -5.86 -13.45
C ILE A 121 23.92 -5.03 -14.23
N ARG A 122 23.70 -3.72 -14.38
CA ARG A 122 24.64 -2.82 -15.06
C ARG A 122 25.81 -2.38 -14.17
N GLU A 123 25.93 -2.97 -12.97
CA GLU A 123 26.99 -2.66 -11.99
C GLU A 123 27.02 -1.19 -11.53
N GLU A 124 25.93 -0.44 -11.80
CA GLU A 124 25.81 0.97 -11.38
C GLU A 124 25.89 1.14 -9.86
N LEU A 125 25.30 0.19 -9.11
CA LEU A 125 25.32 0.22 -7.64
C LEU A 125 26.72 -0.04 -7.10
N ASP A 126 27.45 -0.95 -7.71
CA ASP A 126 28.82 -1.29 -7.32
C ASP A 126 29.78 -0.14 -7.67
N ALA A 127 29.61 0.49 -8.84
CA ALA A 127 30.36 1.69 -9.22
C ALA A 127 30.12 2.86 -8.25
N MET A 128 28.89 3.08 -7.78
CA MET A 128 28.58 4.09 -6.76
C MET A 128 29.33 3.83 -5.46
N MET A 129 29.38 2.59 -4.99
CA MET A 129 30.12 2.21 -3.78
C MET A 129 31.61 2.46 -3.91
N VAL A 130 32.21 2.18 -5.06
CA VAL A 130 33.64 2.48 -5.33
C VAL A 130 33.91 3.98 -5.29
N LEU A 131 32.96 4.80 -5.74
CA LEU A 131 33.05 6.26 -5.67
C LEU A 131 32.74 6.83 -4.28
N GLY A 132 32.49 5.99 -3.28
CA GLY A 132 32.16 6.42 -1.92
C GLY A 132 30.73 6.96 -1.76
N ILE A 133 29.85 6.69 -2.73
CA ILE A 133 28.44 7.10 -2.70
C ILE A 133 27.60 5.95 -2.15
N ASP A 134 26.88 6.18 -1.05
CA ASP A 134 25.96 5.19 -0.48
C ASP A 134 24.71 5.06 -1.35
N PRO A 135 24.47 3.88 -2.01
CA PRO A 135 23.30 3.68 -2.86
C PRO A 135 21.98 3.73 -2.08
N ILE A 136 21.97 3.36 -0.79
CA ILE A 136 20.78 3.42 0.05
C ILE A 136 20.34 4.86 0.22
N GLN A 137 21.25 5.73 0.62
CA GLN A 137 20.94 7.15 0.83
C GLN A 137 20.58 7.84 -0.49
N ARG A 138 21.29 7.53 -1.58
CA ARG A 138 21.15 8.22 -2.87
C ARG A 138 19.91 7.79 -3.64
N LEU A 139 19.57 6.49 -3.63
CA LEU A 139 18.53 5.93 -4.48
C LEU A 139 17.34 5.42 -3.69
N VAL A 140 17.55 4.70 -2.57
CA VAL A 140 16.46 4.01 -1.87
C VAL A 140 15.65 4.99 -1.03
N VAL A 141 16.29 5.83 -0.24
CA VAL A 141 15.59 6.77 0.66
C VAL A 141 14.61 7.68 -0.08
N PRO A 142 14.98 8.36 -1.18
CA PRO A 142 14.03 9.18 -1.93
C PRO A 142 12.85 8.38 -2.49
N ARG A 143 13.08 7.13 -2.93
CA ARG A 143 12.02 6.25 -3.45
C ARG A 143 11.04 5.82 -2.36
N VAL A 144 11.55 5.48 -1.18
CA VAL A 144 10.72 5.09 -0.04
C VAL A 144 9.80 6.24 0.36
N LEU A 145 10.33 7.44 0.53
CA LEU A 145 9.53 8.62 0.85
C LEU A 145 8.51 8.96 -0.24
N ALA A 146 8.92 8.87 -1.50
CA ALA A 146 8.02 9.08 -2.63
C ALA A 146 6.86 8.07 -2.64
N CYS A 147 7.16 6.80 -2.40
CA CYS A 147 6.16 5.74 -2.33
C CYS A 147 5.20 5.95 -1.15
N MET A 148 5.69 6.33 0.02
CA MET A 148 4.86 6.66 1.19
C MET A 148 3.90 7.80 0.89
N LEU A 149 4.41 8.89 0.29
CA LEU A 149 3.59 10.05 -0.07
C LEU A 149 2.52 9.67 -1.11
N VAL A 150 2.91 9.00 -2.18
CA VAL A 150 2.00 8.56 -3.24
C VAL A 150 0.95 7.61 -2.70
N ALA A 151 1.30 6.68 -1.80
CA ALA A 151 0.35 5.77 -1.17
C ALA A 151 -0.77 6.51 -0.41
N VAL A 152 -0.44 7.57 0.32
CA VAL A 152 -1.44 8.39 1.02
C VAL A 152 -2.40 9.07 0.03
N PHE A 153 -1.88 9.65 -1.05
CA PHE A 153 -2.72 10.26 -2.09
C PHE A 153 -3.59 9.24 -2.83
N LEU A 154 -3.05 8.06 -3.14
CA LEU A 154 -3.82 6.98 -3.76
C LEU A 154 -4.94 6.49 -2.84
N ASN A 155 -4.69 6.35 -1.54
CA ASN A 155 -5.72 5.99 -0.57
C ASN A 155 -6.84 7.04 -0.50
N GLY A 156 -6.49 8.32 -0.52
CA GLY A 156 -7.47 9.41 -0.63
C GLY A 156 -8.29 9.30 -1.91
N MET A 157 -7.64 9.05 -3.06
CA MET A 157 -8.31 8.88 -4.34
C MET A 157 -9.24 7.66 -4.34
N VAL A 158 -8.80 6.50 -3.83
CA VAL A 158 -9.64 5.30 -3.70
C VAL A 158 -10.84 5.58 -2.81
N SER A 159 -10.64 6.29 -1.70
CA SER A 159 -11.74 6.64 -0.78
C SER A 159 -12.78 7.52 -1.48
N VAL A 160 -12.35 8.58 -2.17
CA VAL A 160 -13.28 9.50 -2.87
C VAL A 160 -13.98 8.80 -4.03
N VAL A 161 -13.23 8.13 -4.90
CA VAL A 161 -13.77 7.43 -6.08
C VAL A 161 -14.63 6.24 -5.67
N GLY A 162 -14.20 5.47 -4.66
CA GLY A 162 -14.92 4.31 -4.14
C GLY A 162 -16.25 4.69 -3.48
N VAL A 163 -16.25 5.74 -2.65
CA VAL A 163 -17.49 6.28 -2.05
C VAL A 163 -18.41 6.85 -3.13
N GLY A 164 -17.86 7.58 -4.12
CA GLY A 164 -18.62 8.12 -5.25
C GLY A 164 -19.22 7.00 -6.12
N GLY A 165 -18.44 5.96 -6.42
CA GLY A 165 -18.92 4.77 -7.10
C GLY A 165 -20.03 4.06 -6.33
N GLY A 166 -19.86 3.89 -5.02
CA GLY A 166 -20.89 3.33 -4.13
C GLY A 166 -22.19 4.13 -4.12
N TYR A 167 -22.09 5.46 -4.10
CA TYR A 167 -23.25 6.34 -4.22
C TYR A 167 -24.01 6.15 -5.52
N VAL A 168 -23.32 6.18 -6.66
CA VAL A 168 -23.93 6.00 -7.99
C VAL A 168 -24.64 4.65 -8.09
N PHE A 169 -23.99 3.59 -7.63
CA PHE A 169 -24.58 2.25 -7.67
C PHE A 169 -25.76 2.10 -6.71
N ASN A 170 -25.70 2.69 -5.51
CA ASN A 170 -26.81 2.64 -4.56
C ASN A 170 -28.06 3.34 -5.12
N VAL A 171 -27.88 4.53 -5.72
CA VAL A 171 -28.98 5.34 -6.27
C VAL A 171 -29.56 4.69 -7.52
N ILE A 172 -28.72 4.17 -8.44
CA ILE A 172 -29.19 3.66 -9.75
C ILE A 172 -29.70 2.20 -9.65
N LEU A 173 -29.01 1.34 -8.89
CA LEU A 173 -29.29 -0.10 -8.88
C LEU A 173 -30.09 -0.57 -7.66
N GLN A 174 -30.12 0.19 -6.57
CA GLN A 174 -30.82 -0.18 -5.34
C GLN A 174 -32.02 0.72 -5.03
N ASP A 175 -32.38 1.64 -5.94
CA ASP A 175 -33.45 2.62 -5.77
C ASP A 175 -33.31 3.44 -4.47
N GLY A 176 -32.05 3.65 -4.03
CA GLY A 176 -31.74 4.47 -2.87
C GLY A 176 -32.05 5.94 -3.10
N THR A 177 -32.61 6.62 -2.10
CA THR A 177 -32.82 8.06 -2.21
C THR A 177 -31.50 8.82 -2.04
N PRO A 178 -31.13 9.69 -2.99
CA PRO A 178 -29.84 10.44 -2.93
C PRO A 178 -29.65 11.19 -1.62
N GLY A 179 -30.72 11.84 -1.14
CA GLY A 179 -30.68 12.62 0.10
C GLY A 179 -30.43 11.78 1.35
N ALA A 180 -31.07 10.61 1.47
CA ALA A 180 -30.87 9.71 2.59
C ALA A 180 -29.46 9.12 2.62
N TYR A 181 -28.92 8.76 1.46
CA TYR A 181 -27.55 8.25 1.36
C TYR A 181 -26.52 9.28 1.82
N LEU A 182 -26.62 10.53 1.32
CA LEU A 182 -25.70 11.62 1.71
C LEU A 182 -25.87 12.03 3.17
N ALA A 183 -27.11 12.14 3.65
CA ALA A 183 -27.40 12.50 5.05
C ALA A 183 -26.84 11.47 6.05
N SER A 184 -26.74 10.21 5.65
CA SER A 184 -26.23 9.14 6.52
C SER A 184 -24.68 9.08 6.60
N PHE A 185 -23.92 9.78 5.75
CA PHE A 185 -22.45 9.68 5.70
C PHE A 185 -21.77 9.86 7.05
N THR A 186 -22.24 10.82 7.83
CA THR A 186 -21.66 11.16 9.13
C THR A 186 -22.29 10.42 10.30
N ALA A 187 -23.26 9.55 10.05
CA ALA A 187 -23.96 8.83 11.12
C ALA A 187 -23.01 7.87 11.85
N LEU A 188 -22.20 7.08 11.10
CA LEU A 188 -21.24 6.12 11.65
C LEU A 188 -19.79 6.53 11.42
N ALA A 189 -19.48 7.18 10.29
CA ALA A 189 -18.11 7.58 9.95
C ALA A 189 -17.62 8.72 10.84
N GLN A 190 -16.37 8.62 11.27
CA GLN A 190 -15.71 9.58 12.16
C GLN A 190 -14.41 10.06 11.51
N LEU A 191 -13.91 11.24 11.94
CA LEU A 191 -12.60 11.73 11.49
C LEU A 191 -11.45 10.76 11.78
N PRO A 192 -11.39 10.06 12.93
CA PRO A 192 -10.38 9.03 13.17
C PRO A 192 -10.33 7.92 12.12
N ASP A 193 -11.45 7.60 11.44
CA ASP A 193 -11.48 6.56 10.39
C ASP A 193 -10.66 6.98 9.16
N VAL A 194 -10.69 8.25 8.81
CA VAL A 194 -9.87 8.80 7.72
C VAL A 194 -8.40 8.78 8.11
N TRP A 195 -8.08 9.16 9.34
CA TRP A 195 -6.70 9.17 9.84
C TRP A 195 -6.08 7.78 9.86
N ILE A 196 -6.81 6.76 10.34
CA ILE A 196 -6.29 5.40 10.32
C ILE A 196 -6.08 4.89 8.89
N GLY A 197 -6.96 5.24 7.95
CA GLY A 197 -6.78 4.93 6.53
C GLY A 197 -5.49 5.54 5.96
N MET A 198 -5.20 6.81 6.29
CA MET A 198 -3.96 7.48 5.86
C MET A 198 -2.71 6.87 6.50
N VAL A 199 -2.76 6.56 7.81
CA VAL A 199 -1.65 5.92 8.52
C VAL A 199 -1.37 4.52 7.95
N LYS A 200 -2.40 3.73 7.69
CA LYS A 200 -2.25 2.44 7.01
C LYS A 200 -1.59 2.60 5.65
N ALA A 201 -2.06 3.52 4.81
CA ALA A 201 -1.51 3.77 3.48
C ALA A 201 -0.02 4.16 3.54
N LEU A 202 0.35 5.03 4.49
CA LEU A 202 1.73 5.45 4.70
C LEU A 202 2.63 4.27 5.07
N ILE A 203 2.20 3.43 6.00
CA ILE A 203 2.92 2.21 6.42
C ILE A 203 3.01 1.21 5.25
N PHE A 204 1.94 1.07 4.46
CA PHE A 204 1.93 0.19 3.31
C PHE A 204 2.90 0.65 2.21
N GLY A 205 2.96 1.96 1.94
CA GLY A 205 3.95 2.55 1.06
C GLY A 205 5.39 2.31 1.53
N LEU A 206 5.64 2.45 2.84
CA LEU A 206 6.94 2.14 3.45
C LEU A 206 7.34 0.68 3.23
N ILE A 207 6.47 -0.26 3.60
CA ILE A 207 6.74 -1.70 3.49
C ILE A 207 6.99 -2.08 2.03
N ALA A 208 6.11 -1.65 1.12
CA ALA A 208 6.22 -1.97 -0.30
C ALA A 208 7.53 -1.47 -0.90
N ALA A 209 7.89 -0.21 -0.62
CA ALA A 209 9.12 0.37 -1.15
C ALA A 209 10.39 -0.26 -0.57
N VAL A 210 10.41 -0.55 0.74
CA VAL A 210 11.58 -1.20 1.38
C VAL A 210 11.78 -2.61 0.86
N VAL A 211 10.71 -3.42 0.76
CA VAL A 211 10.80 -4.79 0.23
C VAL A 211 11.22 -4.78 -1.23
N ALA A 212 10.62 -3.92 -2.05
CA ALA A 212 10.96 -3.78 -3.46
C ALA A 212 12.42 -3.35 -3.67
N ALA A 213 12.88 -2.35 -2.91
CA ALA A 213 14.25 -1.89 -2.96
C ALA A 213 15.25 -2.98 -2.53
N TYR A 214 14.94 -3.68 -1.44
CA TYR A 214 15.77 -4.78 -0.96
C TYR A 214 15.91 -5.89 -2.02
N LYS A 215 14.80 -6.32 -2.61
CA LYS A 215 14.81 -7.36 -3.64
C LYS A 215 15.49 -6.89 -4.92
N GLY A 216 15.22 -5.67 -5.39
CA GLY A 216 15.85 -5.10 -6.56
C GLY A 216 17.36 -4.99 -6.43
N MET A 217 17.86 -4.44 -5.30
CA MET A 217 19.31 -4.31 -5.05
C MET A 217 20.02 -5.66 -4.88
N ASN A 218 19.31 -6.71 -4.51
CA ASN A 218 19.84 -8.07 -4.37
C ASN A 218 19.42 -9.00 -5.51
N ALA A 219 18.98 -8.45 -6.64
CA ALA A 219 18.60 -9.26 -7.79
C ALA A 219 19.79 -10.10 -8.30
N ALA A 220 19.51 -11.33 -8.68
CA ALA A 220 20.49 -12.19 -9.33
C ALA A 220 20.86 -11.65 -10.73
N GLY A 221 21.99 -12.08 -11.27
CA GLY A 221 22.46 -11.61 -12.57
C GLY A 221 21.48 -11.90 -13.71
N GLY A 222 21.43 -11.00 -14.68
CA GLY A 222 20.64 -11.11 -15.90
C GLY A 222 19.16 -10.75 -15.77
N PRO A 223 18.45 -10.63 -16.91
CA PRO A 223 17.03 -10.22 -16.94
C PRO A 223 16.10 -11.14 -16.14
N LYS A 224 16.40 -12.45 -16.13
CA LYS A 224 15.64 -13.42 -15.34
C LYS A 224 15.72 -13.13 -13.84
N GLY A 225 16.92 -12.81 -13.34
CA GLY A 225 17.09 -12.47 -11.92
C GLY A 225 16.32 -11.23 -11.50
N VAL A 226 16.18 -10.23 -12.38
CA VAL A 226 15.33 -9.06 -12.12
C VAL A 226 13.86 -9.46 -12.08
N GLY A 227 13.38 -10.27 -13.01
CA GLY A 227 12.01 -10.78 -13.03
C GLY A 227 11.67 -11.56 -11.76
N ASP A 228 12.57 -12.44 -11.32
CA ASP A 228 12.40 -13.20 -10.08
C ASP A 228 12.36 -12.26 -8.85
N ALA A 229 13.24 -11.27 -8.79
CA ALA A 229 13.27 -10.27 -7.70
C ALA A 229 11.97 -9.46 -7.63
N VAL A 230 11.41 -9.06 -8.78
CA VAL A 230 10.11 -8.37 -8.87
C VAL A 230 9.01 -9.27 -8.33
N ASN A 231 8.88 -10.50 -8.81
CA ASN A 231 7.85 -11.43 -8.37
C ASN A 231 7.94 -11.70 -6.85
N GLU A 232 9.15 -11.99 -6.35
CA GLU A 232 9.36 -12.21 -4.93
C GLU A 232 9.03 -10.98 -4.09
N SER A 233 9.35 -9.78 -4.58
CA SER A 233 9.04 -8.53 -3.87
C SER A 233 7.53 -8.34 -3.70
N VAL A 234 6.75 -8.58 -4.76
CA VAL A 234 5.29 -8.45 -4.73
C VAL A 234 4.67 -9.46 -3.76
N VAL A 235 5.08 -10.73 -3.82
CA VAL A 235 4.55 -11.78 -2.93
C VAL A 235 4.85 -11.49 -1.47
N ILE A 236 6.09 -11.14 -1.14
CA ILE A 236 6.49 -10.82 0.23
C ILE A 236 5.75 -9.58 0.73
N THR A 237 5.64 -8.56 -0.11
CA THR A 237 4.92 -7.34 0.23
C THR A 237 3.46 -7.65 0.54
N PHE A 238 2.76 -8.40 -0.29
CA PHE A 238 1.37 -8.76 -0.03
C PHE A 238 1.18 -9.48 1.30
N LEU A 239 2.01 -10.47 1.60
CA LEU A 239 1.94 -11.19 2.87
C LEU A 239 2.12 -10.26 4.06
N LEU A 240 3.12 -9.37 4.02
CA LEU A 240 3.38 -8.41 5.09
C LEU A 240 2.22 -7.40 5.23
N LEU A 241 1.69 -6.90 4.11
CA LEU A 241 0.60 -5.94 4.13
C LEU A 241 -0.68 -6.52 4.72
N PHE A 242 -1.01 -7.78 4.45
CA PHE A 242 -2.16 -8.44 5.08
C PHE A 242 -1.99 -8.56 6.59
N VAL A 243 -0.82 -9.00 7.07
CA VAL A 243 -0.54 -9.10 8.51
C VAL A 243 -0.62 -7.73 9.19
N VAL A 244 0.02 -6.73 8.59
CA VAL A 244 0.03 -5.37 9.14
C VAL A 244 -1.37 -4.75 9.09
N ASN A 245 -2.14 -4.94 8.01
CA ASN A 245 -3.51 -4.44 7.92
C ASN A 245 -4.40 -5.04 9.02
N PHE A 246 -4.31 -6.35 9.22
CA PHE A 246 -5.05 -7.02 10.29
C PHE A 246 -4.68 -6.48 11.67
N THR A 247 -3.38 -6.38 11.95
CA THR A 247 -2.87 -5.86 13.23
C THR A 247 -3.33 -4.42 13.49
N LEU A 248 -3.16 -3.53 12.51
CA LEU A 248 -3.58 -2.13 12.64
C LEU A 248 -5.09 -1.98 12.78
N SER A 249 -5.87 -2.78 12.06
CA SER A 249 -7.33 -2.78 12.20
C SER A 249 -7.77 -3.24 13.57
N THR A 250 -7.15 -4.29 14.12
CA THR A 250 -7.48 -4.82 15.45
C THR A 250 -7.15 -3.80 16.53
N ILE A 251 -5.96 -3.18 16.46
CA ILE A 251 -5.55 -2.14 17.42
C ILE A 251 -6.53 -0.96 17.35
N TYR A 252 -6.88 -0.52 16.14
CA TYR A 252 -7.79 0.62 15.95
C TYR A 252 -9.16 0.37 16.59
N LEU A 253 -9.76 -0.81 16.38
CA LEU A 253 -11.06 -1.16 16.96
C LEU A 253 -11.05 -1.24 18.48
N GLN A 254 -9.87 -1.48 19.10
CA GLN A 254 -9.73 -1.48 20.57
C GLN A 254 -9.56 -0.06 21.13
N VAL A 255 -8.94 0.83 20.38
CA VAL A 255 -8.62 2.21 20.83
C VAL A 255 -9.76 3.18 20.58
N VAL A 256 -10.43 3.03 19.42
CA VAL A 256 -11.54 3.92 19.03
C VAL A 256 -12.85 3.11 19.07
N PRO A 257 -13.67 3.34 20.09
CA PRO A 257 -14.96 2.65 20.20
C PRO A 257 -15.88 3.08 19.03
N PRO A 258 -16.65 2.13 18.47
CA PRO A 258 -17.60 2.45 17.42
C PRO A 258 -18.63 3.45 17.94
N LYS A 259 -19.04 4.40 17.06
CA LYS A 259 -20.07 5.35 17.37
C LYS A 259 -21.39 4.59 17.57
N THR A 260 -21.86 4.51 18.78
CA THR A 260 -23.23 4.05 19.08
C THR A 260 -24.18 5.16 18.64
N GLY A 261 -24.96 4.88 17.57
CA GLY A 261 -25.96 5.81 17.05
C GLY A 261 -27.15 5.98 17.97
#